data_ba0ed11b12a32268dc90b507b0dd66cb
#
_entry.id   ba0ed11b12a32268dc90b507b0dd66cb
#
_cell.length_a   1.000
_cell.length_b   1.000
_cell.length_c   1.000
_cell.angle_alpha   90.00
_cell.angle_beta   90.00
_cell.angle_gamma   90.00
#
_symmetry.space_group_name_H-M   'P 1'
#
loop_
_entity.id
_entity.type
_entity.pdbx_description
1 polymer ?
#
loop_
_entity_poly.entity_id
_entity_poly.type
_entity_poly.pdbx_seq_one_letter_code
_entity_poly.pdbx_strand_id
1 'polypeptide(L)'
;MLKQRIITALILLPIALGGFFLLDGGDFALFIGLVVTLGAWEWARLAGLVAQTVRVAYAAVVAGLLMLLYLMPDLAPWVLGASVLWWGVATWLVLTYPRSSELWSSVACRLLIGLLILLPAWQGLVLLKHWPLGNWLIMAVMVLVWGADIGAYFSGRAFGKRKLAPQVSPGKSWEGVYGGLALSLVITLVVGLNRGWSVAELLLGLLGAAIVVLVSVVGDLTESMFKRRSGIKDSSNLLPGHGGVLDRIDSLTAAIPLFAVLLWAANWGVM
;
A
#
# COMPACT_ATOMS: atom_id res chain seq x y z
N MET A 1 -14.71 -2.60 22.86
CA MET A 1 -13.55 -2.39 21.93
C MET A 1 -13.01 -3.69 21.32
N LEU A 2 -12.54 -4.71 22.07
CA LEU A 2 -12.01 -5.95 21.49
C LEU A 2 -13.06 -6.73 20.67
N LYS A 3 -14.28 -6.89 21.18
CA LYS A 3 -15.38 -7.57 20.49
C LYS A 3 -15.69 -6.97 19.11
N GLN A 4 -15.73 -5.64 19.00
CA GLN A 4 -15.96 -4.95 17.71
C GLN A 4 -14.83 -5.25 16.71
N ARG A 5 -13.57 -5.22 17.15
CA ARG A 5 -12.41 -5.55 16.30
C ARG A 5 -12.51 -6.98 15.77
N ILE A 6 -12.82 -7.94 16.63
CA ILE A 6 -12.96 -9.34 16.21
C ILE A 6 -14.08 -9.49 15.18
N ILE A 7 -15.26 -8.92 15.43
CA ILE A 7 -16.40 -9.00 14.50
C ILE A 7 -16.05 -8.38 13.15
N THR A 8 -15.47 -7.17 13.14
CA THR A 8 -15.08 -6.49 11.90
C THR A 8 -14.04 -7.31 11.14
N ALA A 9 -13.03 -7.88 11.81
CA ALA A 9 -12.03 -8.73 11.16
C ALA A 9 -12.66 -10.00 10.56
N LEU A 10 -13.57 -10.67 11.28
CA LEU A 10 -14.27 -11.87 10.81
C LEU A 10 -15.19 -11.62 9.60
N ILE A 11 -15.69 -10.39 9.43
CA ILE A 11 -16.47 -10.00 8.26
C ILE A 11 -15.55 -9.57 7.10
N LEU A 12 -14.54 -8.74 7.38
CA LEU A 12 -13.68 -8.19 6.33
C LEU A 12 -12.76 -9.23 5.71
N LEU A 13 -12.25 -10.18 6.51
CA LEU A 13 -11.32 -11.20 6.01
C LEU A 13 -11.93 -12.08 4.92
N PRO A 14 -13.13 -12.68 5.08
CA PRO A 14 -13.77 -13.42 4.00
C PRO A 14 -14.08 -12.57 2.76
N ILE A 15 -14.53 -11.32 2.95
CA ILE A 15 -14.80 -10.40 1.84
C ILE A 15 -13.52 -10.09 1.07
N ALA A 16 -12.43 -9.81 1.77
CA ALA A 16 -11.13 -9.54 1.14
C ALA A 16 -10.61 -10.78 0.41
N LEU A 17 -10.59 -11.95 1.07
CA LEU A 17 -10.14 -13.20 0.45
C LEU A 17 -11.01 -13.57 -0.77
N GLY A 18 -12.33 -13.46 -0.66
CA GLY A 18 -13.25 -13.67 -1.77
C GLY A 18 -12.98 -12.72 -2.94
N GLY A 19 -12.88 -11.42 -2.64
CA GLY A 19 -12.60 -10.41 -3.63
C GLY A 19 -11.24 -10.58 -4.32
N PHE A 20 -10.20 -10.94 -3.57
CA PHE A 20 -8.86 -11.13 -4.14
C PHE A 20 -8.71 -12.43 -4.93
N PHE A 21 -9.32 -13.54 -4.51
CA PHE A 21 -9.00 -14.87 -5.03
C PHE A 21 -10.12 -15.53 -5.83
N LEU A 22 -11.39 -15.10 -5.66
CA LEU A 22 -12.53 -15.67 -6.39
C LEU A 22 -13.02 -14.80 -7.55
N LEU A 23 -12.66 -13.51 -7.58
CA LEU A 23 -13.03 -12.61 -8.67
C LEU A 23 -11.89 -12.48 -9.67
N ASP A 24 -12.22 -12.38 -10.95
CA ASP A 24 -11.30 -12.21 -12.06
C ASP A 24 -11.74 -11.09 -13.00
N GLY A 25 -10.85 -10.65 -13.88
CA GLY A 25 -11.16 -9.68 -14.94
C GLY A 25 -11.81 -8.40 -14.44
N GLY A 26 -12.93 -8.02 -15.03
CA GLY A 26 -13.68 -6.81 -14.69
C GLY A 26 -14.27 -6.82 -13.29
N ASP A 27 -14.72 -7.98 -12.80
CA ASP A 27 -15.30 -8.10 -11.45
C ASP A 27 -14.24 -7.84 -10.37
N PHE A 28 -13.01 -8.35 -10.55
CA PHE A 28 -11.88 -8.05 -9.69
C PHE A 28 -11.52 -6.55 -9.75
N ALA A 29 -11.40 -5.99 -10.96
CA ALA A 29 -11.09 -4.57 -11.14
C ALA A 29 -12.14 -3.66 -10.47
N LEU A 30 -13.42 -4.02 -10.58
CA LEU A 30 -14.52 -3.31 -9.94
C LEU A 30 -14.46 -3.41 -8.41
N PHE A 31 -14.22 -4.62 -7.87
CA PHE A 31 -14.09 -4.84 -6.42
C PHE A 31 -12.98 -3.99 -5.81
N ILE A 32 -11.77 -4.05 -6.40
CA ILE A 32 -10.64 -3.24 -5.93
C ILE A 32 -10.89 -1.75 -6.20
N GLY A 33 -11.56 -1.42 -7.31
CA GLY A 33 -11.98 -0.05 -7.63
C GLY A 33 -12.89 0.55 -6.54
N LEU A 34 -13.81 -0.24 -6.00
CA LEU A 34 -14.65 0.18 -4.87
C LEU A 34 -13.81 0.46 -3.61
N VAL A 35 -12.87 -0.44 -3.27
CA VAL A 35 -11.98 -0.27 -2.11
C VAL A 35 -11.15 1.02 -2.26
N VAL A 36 -10.55 1.24 -3.43
CA VAL A 36 -9.74 2.44 -3.72
C VAL A 36 -10.60 3.71 -3.72
N THR A 37 -11.83 3.65 -4.24
CA THR A 37 -12.77 4.79 -4.23
C THR A 37 -13.19 5.17 -2.81
N LEU A 38 -13.39 4.20 -1.91
CA LEU A 38 -13.60 4.47 -0.49
C LEU A 38 -12.34 5.09 0.14
N GLY A 39 -11.16 4.59 -0.18
CA GLY A 39 -9.88 5.20 0.22
C GLY A 39 -9.74 6.64 -0.30
N ALA A 40 -10.19 6.93 -1.52
CA ALA A 40 -10.18 8.28 -2.08
C ALA A 40 -11.12 9.23 -1.32
N TRP A 41 -12.29 8.76 -0.93
CA TRP A 41 -13.21 9.54 -0.07
C TRP A 41 -12.58 9.87 1.30
N GLU A 42 -11.83 8.94 1.89
CA GLU A 42 -11.07 9.18 3.12
C GLU A 42 -9.89 10.11 2.89
N TRP A 43 -9.14 9.91 1.80
CA TRP A 43 -8.03 10.78 1.41
C TRP A 43 -8.46 12.23 1.21
N ALA A 44 -9.63 12.45 0.63
CA ALA A 44 -10.20 13.79 0.46
C ALA A 44 -10.31 14.55 1.80
N ARG A 45 -10.63 13.84 2.90
CA ARG A 45 -10.61 14.41 4.25
C ARG A 45 -9.19 14.76 4.69
N LEU A 46 -8.21 13.88 4.45
CA LEU A 46 -6.79 14.14 4.74
C LEU A 46 -6.26 15.32 3.92
N ALA A 47 -6.76 15.49 2.71
CA ALA A 47 -6.43 16.64 1.86
C ALA A 47 -7.04 17.96 2.34
N GLY A 48 -7.98 17.93 3.31
CA GLY A 48 -8.60 19.12 3.89
C GLY A 48 -9.99 19.45 3.36
N LEU A 49 -10.61 18.55 2.58
CA LEU A 49 -12.01 18.73 2.15
C LEU A 49 -12.97 18.36 3.30
N VAL A 50 -13.68 19.37 3.82
CA VAL A 50 -14.59 19.20 4.96
C VAL A 50 -15.98 18.78 4.51
N ALA A 51 -16.50 19.39 3.43
CA ALA A 51 -17.85 19.11 2.96
C ALA A 51 -17.98 17.71 2.35
N GLN A 52 -18.98 16.97 2.81
CA GLN A 52 -19.23 15.60 2.36
C GLN A 52 -19.45 15.50 0.85
N THR A 53 -20.17 16.45 0.26
CA THR A 53 -20.45 16.50 -1.19
C THR A 53 -19.15 16.60 -2.00
N VAL A 54 -18.18 17.42 -1.56
CA VAL A 54 -16.89 17.59 -2.26
C VAL A 54 -16.01 16.35 -2.10
N ARG A 55 -16.06 15.68 -0.95
CA ARG A 55 -15.36 14.40 -0.74
C ARG A 55 -15.89 13.31 -1.66
N VAL A 56 -17.23 13.21 -1.79
CA VAL A 56 -17.87 12.26 -2.72
C VAL A 56 -17.55 12.64 -4.17
N ALA A 57 -17.53 13.92 -4.53
CA ALA A 57 -17.12 14.36 -5.86
C ALA A 57 -15.68 13.95 -6.21
N TYR A 58 -14.73 14.11 -5.28
CA TYR A 58 -13.36 13.63 -5.48
C TYR A 58 -13.30 12.11 -5.64
N ALA A 59 -13.99 11.35 -4.81
CA ALA A 59 -14.08 9.90 -4.93
C ALA A 59 -14.68 9.47 -6.29
N ALA A 60 -15.70 10.18 -6.77
CA ALA A 60 -16.29 9.94 -8.10
C ALA A 60 -15.31 10.25 -9.24
N VAL A 61 -14.50 11.32 -9.11
CA VAL A 61 -13.42 11.60 -10.07
C VAL A 61 -12.40 10.46 -10.09
N VAL A 62 -11.98 9.97 -8.91
CA VAL A 62 -11.07 8.81 -8.83
C VAL A 62 -11.71 7.58 -9.48
N ALA A 63 -12.97 7.26 -9.19
CA ALA A 63 -13.67 6.14 -9.82
C ALA A 63 -13.72 6.28 -11.36
N GLY A 64 -13.94 7.48 -11.88
CA GLY A 64 -13.91 7.76 -13.32
C GLY A 64 -12.51 7.57 -13.92
N LEU A 65 -11.44 7.96 -13.20
CA LEU A 65 -10.06 7.71 -13.62
C LEU A 65 -9.70 6.22 -13.58
N LEU A 66 -10.16 5.44 -12.59
CA LEU A 66 -9.97 3.99 -12.57
C LEU A 66 -10.66 3.32 -13.77
N MET A 67 -11.88 3.75 -14.11
CA MET A 67 -12.59 3.26 -15.31
C MET A 67 -11.81 3.62 -16.58
N LEU A 68 -11.31 4.83 -16.69
CA LEU A 68 -10.47 5.25 -17.83
C LEU A 68 -9.23 4.37 -17.96
N LEU A 69 -8.52 4.11 -16.85
CA LEU A 69 -7.35 3.22 -16.83
C LEU A 69 -7.70 1.77 -17.21
N TYR A 70 -8.89 1.30 -16.82
CA TYR A 70 -9.37 -0.03 -17.23
C TYR A 70 -9.61 -0.12 -18.73
N LEU A 71 -10.14 0.94 -19.33
CA LEU A 71 -10.41 1.02 -20.78
C LEU A 71 -9.15 1.31 -21.61
N MET A 72 -8.09 1.84 -20.97
CA MET A 72 -6.84 2.23 -21.62
C MET A 72 -5.63 1.53 -20.96
N PRO A 73 -5.49 0.19 -21.08
CA PRO A 73 -4.44 -0.57 -20.41
C PRO A 73 -3.02 -0.13 -20.80
N ASP A 74 -2.83 0.45 -21.98
CA ASP A 74 -1.55 0.99 -22.45
C ASP A 74 -1.00 2.14 -21.58
N LEU A 75 -1.83 2.72 -20.70
CA LEU A 75 -1.39 3.71 -19.74
C LEU A 75 -0.70 3.10 -18.49
N ALA A 76 -0.82 1.79 -18.28
CA ALA A 76 -0.28 1.12 -17.08
C ALA A 76 1.22 1.38 -16.88
N PRO A 77 2.13 1.29 -17.87
CA PRO A 77 3.54 1.56 -17.68
C PRO A 77 3.82 3.01 -17.19
N TRP A 78 3.06 3.98 -17.70
CA TRP A 78 3.21 5.39 -17.32
C TRP A 78 2.73 5.65 -15.89
N VAL A 79 1.60 5.08 -15.51
CA VAL A 79 1.03 5.19 -14.16
C VAL A 79 1.96 4.54 -13.13
N LEU A 80 2.47 3.34 -13.42
CA LEU A 80 3.40 2.64 -12.55
C LEU A 80 4.76 3.32 -12.50
N GLY A 81 5.27 3.84 -13.63
CA GLY A 81 6.51 4.61 -13.67
C GLY A 81 6.42 5.90 -12.85
N ALA A 82 5.31 6.63 -12.95
CA ALA A 82 5.04 7.81 -12.12
C ALA A 82 5.00 7.46 -10.61
N SER A 83 4.47 6.28 -10.27
CA SER A 83 4.46 5.78 -8.89
C SER A 83 5.87 5.58 -8.33
N VAL A 84 6.81 5.01 -9.10
CA VAL A 84 8.20 4.83 -8.67
C VAL A 84 8.83 6.18 -8.31
N LEU A 85 8.65 7.18 -9.17
CA LEU A 85 9.15 8.54 -8.90
C LEU A 85 8.48 9.14 -7.67
N TRP A 86 7.16 8.97 -7.54
CA TRP A 86 6.42 9.47 -6.38
C TRP A 86 6.93 8.85 -5.06
N TRP A 87 7.15 7.54 -4.99
CA TRP A 87 7.60 6.91 -3.74
C TRP A 87 9.03 7.30 -3.37
N GLY A 88 9.87 7.67 -4.34
CA GLY A 88 11.15 8.34 -4.09
C GLY A 88 10.95 9.72 -3.43
N VAL A 89 10.06 10.54 -3.98
CA VAL A 89 9.70 11.85 -3.40
C VAL A 89 9.05 11.68 -2.02
N ALA A 90 8.11 10.76 -1.86
CA ALA A 90 7.43 10.49 -0.60
C ALA A 90 8.42 10.09 0.51
N THR A 91 9.41 9.26 0.19
CA THR A 91 10.50 8.91 1.12
C THR A 91 11.21 10.16 1.61
N TRP A 92 11.59 11.06 0.71
CA TRP A 92 12.24 12.30 1.07
C TRP A 92 11.32 13.20 1.93
N LEU A 93 10.03 13.33 1.57
CA LEU A 93 9.05 14.11 2.34
C LEU A 93 8.90 13.60 3.77
N VAL A 94 8.83 12.28 3.96
CA VAL A 94 8.72 11.64 5.27
C VAL A 94 9.98 11.89 6.12
N LEU A 95 11.16 11.72 5.52
CA LEU A 95 12.45 11.91 6.22
C LEU A 95 12.68 13.37 6.64
N THR A 96 12.10 14.33 5.92
CA THR A 96 12.27 15.76 6.18
C THR A 96 11.09 16.41 6.90
N TYR A 97 10.05 15.64 7.25
CA TYR A 97 8.91 16.13 7.99
C TYR A 97 9.32 16.58 9.41
N PRO A 98 8.83 17.72 9.96
CA PRO A 98 7.73 18.54 9.42
C PRO A 98 8.13 19.64 8.42
N ARG A 99 9.43 19.87 8.15
CA ARG A 99 9.89 20.94 7.25
C ARG A 99 9.30 20.84 5.85
N SER A 100 9.19 19.63 5.31
CA SER A 100 8.59 19.36 4.00
C SER A 100 7.10 19.69 3.88
N SER A 101 6.39 19.86 5.02
CA SER A 101 4.93 20.03 5.02
C SER A 101 4.44 21.29 4.30
N GLU A 102 5.28 22.30 4.15
CA GLU A 102 4.96 23.52 3.41
C GLU A 102 4.83 23.26 1.90
N LEU A 103 5.61 22.34 1.34
CA LEU A 103 5.62 22.03 -0.09
C LEU A 103 4.29 21.41 -0.57
N TRP A 104 3.57 20.75 0.30
CA TRP A 104 2.29 20.12 0.03
C TRP A 104 1.16 20.70 0.91
N SER A 105 1.30 21.97 1.28
CA SER A 105 0.32 22.67 2.14
C SER A 105 -1.02 22.92 1.45
N SER A 106 -1.05 23.08 0.11
CA SER A 106 -2.29 23.34 -0.63
C SER A 106 -3.17 22.11 -0.75
N VAL A 107 -4.49 22.32 -0.72
CA VAL A 107 -5.49 21.25 -0.91
C VAL A 107 -5.31 20.56 -2.25
N ALA A 108 -5.07 21.32 -3.32
CA ALA A 108 -4.88 20.80 -4.67
C ALA A 108 -3.66 19.86 -4.74
N CYS A 109 -2.53 20.23 -4.14
CA CYS A 109 -1.35 19.37 -4.09
C CYS A 109 -1.65 18.05 -3.36
N ARG A 110 -2.35 18.10 -2.22
CA ARG A 110 -2.72 16.90 -1.46
C ARG A 110 -3.69 16.00 -2.24
N LEU A 111 -4.63 16.57 -3.00
CA LEU A 111 -5.51 15.80 -3.86
C LEU A 111 -4.74 15.12 -5.00
N LEU A 112 -3.80 15.82 -5.64
CA LEU A 112 -2.91 15.23 -6.66
C LEU A 112 -2.04 14.10 -6.08
N ILE A 113 -1.50 14.27 -4.87
CA ILE A 113 -0.76 13.21 -4.16
C ILE A 113 -1.66 11.99 -3.96
N GLY A 114 -2.93 12.18 -3.60
CA GLY A 114 -3.89 11.07 -3.50
C GLY A 114 -4.05 10.28 -4.79
N LEU A 115 -4.06 10.94 -5.95
CA LEU A 115 -4.08 10.26 -7.25
C LEU A 115 -2.80 9.45 -7.48
N LEU A 116 -1.62 10.01 -7.15
CA LEU A 116 -0.32 9.34 -7.29
C LEU A 116 -0.15 8.13 -6.37
N ILE A 117 -0.94 8.04 -5.29
CA ILE A 117 -0.96 6.91 -4.35
C ILE A 117 -1.99 5.86 -4.79
N LEU A 118 -3.22 6.30 -5.06
CA LEU A 118 -4.37 5.42 -5.21
C LEU A 118 -4.48 4.77 -6.60
N LEU A 119 -4.24 5.55 -7.67
CA LEU A 119 -4.35 5.01 -9.04
C LEU A 119 -3.32 3.93 -9.33
N PRO A 120 -2.02 4.09 -8.97
CA PRO A 120 -1.03 3.04 -9.21
C PRO A 120 -1.26 1.80 -8.34
N ALA A 121 -1.78 1.94 -7.13
CA ALA A 121 -2.11 0.80 -6.26
C ALA A 121 -3.18 -0.10 -6.91
N TRP A 122 -4.23 0.51 -7.45
CA TRP A 122 -5.26 -0.20 -8.21
C TRP A 122 -4.69 -0.80 -9.50
N GLN A 123 -3.96 0.00 -10.29
CA GLN A 123 -3.37 -0.44 -11.56
C GLN A 123 -2.43 -1.62 -11.37
N GLY A 124 -1.60 -1.58 -10.33
CA GLY A 124 -0.68 -2.68 -9.99
C GLY A 124 -1.43 -3.97 -9.65
N LEU A 125 -2.51 -3.93 -8.87
CA LEU A 125 -3.32 -5.10 -8.56
C LEU A 125 -4.01 -5.67 -9.80
N VAL A 126 -4.60 -4.83 -10.63
CA VAL A 126 -5.25 -5.26 -11.88
C VAL A 126 -4.22 -5.90 -12.82
N LEU A 127 -3.04 -5.30 -12.96
CA LEU A 127 -1.97 -5.87 -13.77
C LEU A 127 -1.49 -7.21 -13.23
N LEU A 128 -1.20 -7.31 -11.92
CA LEU A 128 -0.78 -8.57 -11.29
C LEU A 128 -1.83 -9.67 -11.49
N LYS A 129 -3.12 -9.33 -11.40
CA LYS A 129 -4.22 -10.29 -11.57
C LYS A 129 -4.27 -10.88 -12.98
N HIS A 130 -3.93 -10.08 -14.00
CA HIS A 130 -3.93 -10.52 -15.41
C HIS A 130 -2.72 -11.39 -15.78
N TRP A 131 -1.65 -11.36 -14.98
CA TRP A 131 -0.47 -12.16 -15.27
C TRP A 131 -0.66 -13.64 -14.93
N PRO A 132 0.12 -14.54 -15.56
CA PRO A 132 0.18 -15.93 -15.13
C PRO A 132 0.46 -16.00 -13.63
N LEU A 133 -0.23 -16.91 -12.93
CA LEU A 133 -0.15 -17.03 -11.45
C LEU A 133 -0.60 -15.78 -10.68
N GLY A 134 -1.45 -14.92 -11.24
CA GLY A 134 -1.85 -13.64 -10.63
C GLY A 134 -2.28 -13.74 -9.16
N ASN A 135 -3.06 -14.76 -8.80
CA ASN A 135 -3.45 -15.00 -7.41
C ASN A 135 -2.23 -15.26 -6.49
N TRP A 136 -1.21 -15.98 -6.97
CA TRP A 136 0.02 -16.21 -6.22
C TRP A 136 0.86 -14.94 -6.08
N LEU A 137 0.90 -14.10 -7.12
CA LEU A 137 1.62 -12.81 -7.08
C LEU A 137 0.96 -11.84 -6.10
N ILE A 138 -0.36 -11.76 -6.10
CA ILE A 138 -1.12 -10.97 -5.12
C ILE A 138 -0.88 -11.51 -3.70
N MET A 139 -0.96 -12.82 -3.52
CA MET A 139 -0.66 -13.45 -2.23
C MET A 139 0.78 -13.14 -1.78
N ALA A 140 1.74 -13.21 -2.70
CA ALA A 140 3.16 -12.95 -2.39
C ALA A 140 3.36 -11.53 -1.84
N VAL A 141 2.84 -10.49 -2.51
CA VAL A 141 2.98 -9.10 -2.01
C VAL A 141 2.28 -8.90 -0.68
N MET A 142 1.10 -9.51 -0.48
CA MET A 142 0.38 -9.45 0.80
C MET A 142 1.18 -10.12 1.92
N VAL A 143 1.71 -11.31 1.69
CA VAL A 143 2.52 -12.05 2.68
C VAL A 143 3.80 -11.31 3.01
N LEU A 144 4.45 -10.66 2.03
CA LEU A 144 5.62 -9.82 2.29
C LEU A 144 5.29 -8.65 3.22
N VAL A 145 4.20 -7.92 2.95
CA VAL A 145 3.78 -6.76 3.75
C VAL A 145 3.32 -7.20 5.13
N TRP A 146 2.44 -8.21 5.23
CA TRP A 146 1.97 -8.71 6.52
C TRP A 146 3.10 -9.34 7.34
N GLY A 147 4.02 -10.06 6.70
CA GLY A 147 5.22 -10.58 7.34
C GLY A 147 6.11 -9.48 7.88
N ALA A 148 6.28 -8.40 7.11
CA ALA A 148 6.99 -7.21 7.55
C ALA A 148 6.34 -6.57 8.78
N ASP A 149 5.01 -6.41 8.79
CA ASP A 149 4.28 -5.83 9.92
C ASP A 149 4.37 -6.70 11.17
N ILE A 150 4.23 -8.03 11.02
CA ILE A 150 4.37 -8.99 12.13
C ILE A 150 5.80 -8.94 12.69
N GLY A 151 6.81 -9.05 11.83
CA GLY A 151 8.21 -8.99 12.23
C GLY A 151 8.56 -7.65 12.90
N ALA A 152 8.05 -6.55 12.34
CA ALA A 152 8.23 -5.21 12.91
C ALA A 152 7.56 -5.04 14.27
N TYR A 153 6.38 -5.60 14.47
CA TYR A 153 5.68 -5.55 15.74
C TYR A 153 6.46 -6.28 16.85
N PHE A 154 6.86 -7.54 16.61
CA PHE A 154 7.55 -8.32 17.64
C PHE A 154 8.96 -7.79 17.93
N SER A 155 9.76 -7.48 16.91
CA SER A 155 11.11 -6.95 17.13
C SER A 155 11.10 -5.52 17.66
N GLY A 156 10.20 -4.68 17.19
CA GLY A 156 10.02 -3.32 17.70
C GLY A 156 9.58 -3.28 19.16
N ARG A 157 8.72 -4.24 19.57
CA ARG A 157 8.30 -4.39 20.96
C ARG A 157 9.42 -4.91 21.87
N ALA A 158 10.22 -5.88 21.38
CA ALA A 158 11.26 -6.51 22.18
C ALA A 158 12.54 -5.67 22.26
N PHE A 159 12.94 -5.03 21.16
CA PHE A 159 14.26 -4.42 21.00
C PHE A 159 14.21 -2.94 20.61
N GLY A 160 13.02 -2.35 20.34
CA GLY A 160 12.84 -1.01 19.79
C GLY A 160 13.37 0.10 20.68
N LYS A 161 14.52 0.66 20.33
CA LYS A 161 15.18 1.78 21.03
C LYS A 161 15.25 3.02 20.15
N ARG A 162 15.67 2.88 18.89
CA ARG A 162 15.85 4.00 17.96
C ARG A 162 14.57 4.26 17.18
N LYS A 163 13.99 5.45 17.37
CA LYS A 163 12.76 5.83 16.66
C LYS A 163 13.03 6.03 15.16
N LEU A 164 12.12 5.52 14.31
CA LEU A 164 12.22 5.63 12.86
C LEU A 164 11.82 7.04 12.38
N ALA A 165 10.64 7.49 12.75
CA ALA A 165 10.07 8.78 12.35
C ALA A 165 9.26 9.38 13.52
N PRO A 166 9.92 9.99 14.55
CA PRO A 166 9.26 10.41 15.79
C PRO A 166 8.10 11.38 15.57
N GLN A 167 8.23 12.28 14.61
CA GLN A 167 7.23 13.31 14.30
C GLN A 167 6.03 12.78 13.52
N VAL A 168 6.18 11.64 12.86
CA VAL A 168 5.14 11.02 12.01
C VAL A 168 4.47 9.87 12.77
N SER A 169 5.27 8.90 13.20
CA SER A 169 4.82 7.70 13.90
C SER A 169 5.76 7.36 15.06
N PRO A 170 5.51 7.86 16.28
CA PRO A 170 6.39 7.68 17.43
C PRO A 170 6.49 6.22 17.91
N GLY A 171 5.57 5.35 17.47
CA GLY A 171 5.58 3.91 17.77
C GLY A 171 6.62 3.13 16.97
N LYS A 172 6.96 3.57 15.76
CA LYS A 172 7.87 2.83 14.87
C LYS A 172 9.34 3.01 15.26
N SER A 173 10.13 1.92 15.14
CA SER A 173 11.57 1.89 15.44
C SER A 173 12.36 1.24 14.30
N TRP A 174 13.66 1.54 14.21
CA TRP A 174 14.58 0.90 13.27
C TRP A 174 14.71 -0.61 13.51
N GLU A 175 14.72 -1.02 14.77
CA GLU A 175 14.76 -2.44 15.15
C GLU A 175 13.50 -3.16 14.67
N GLY A 176 12.34 -2.46 14.65
CA GLY A 176 11.13 -2.97 14.01
C GLY A 176 11.31 -3.18 12.52
N VAL A 177 11.85 -2.18 11.79
CA VAL A 177 12.12 -2.31 10.35
C VAL A 177 13.05 -3.50 10.06
N TYR A 178 14.12 -3.66 10.83
CA TYR A 178 15.04 -4.79 10.66
C TYR A 178 14.36 -6.14 10.89
N GLY A 179 13.49 -6.25 11.90
CA GLY A 179 12.75 -7.48 12.16
C GLY A 179 11.71 -7.80 11.08
N GLY A 180 11.02 -6.78 10.57
CA GLY A 180 10.11 -6.93 9.44
C GLY A 180 10.84 -7.39 8.17
N LEU A 181 11.96 -6.73 7.87
CA LEU A 181 12.82 -7.09 6.75
C LEU A 181 13.33 -8.53 6.88
N ALA A 182 13.89 -8.91 8.05
CA ALA A 182 14.41 -10.24 8.30
C ALA A 182 13.33 -11.32 8.09
N LEU A 183 12.12 -11.15 8.64
CA LEU A 183 11.04 -12.13 8.47
C LEU A 183 10.63 -12.26 7.01
N SER A 184 10.47 -11.16 6.28
CA SER A 184 10.08 -11.18 4.87
C SER A 184 11.17 -11.80 3.98
N LEU A 185 12.46 -11.57 4.28
CA LEU A 185 13.56 -12.22 3.58
C LEU A 185 13.61 -13.73 3.85
N VAL A 186 13.36 -14.17 5.09
CA VAL A 186 13.24 -15.60 5.43
C VAL A 186 12.09 -16.24 4.66
N ILE A 187 10.93 -15.60 4.61
CA ILE A 187 9.78 -16.09 3.82
C ILE A 187 10.16 -16.23 2.35
N THR A 188 10.79 -15.21 1.75
CA THR A 188 11.23 -15.22 0.35
C THR A 188 12.24 -16.33 0.10
N LEU A 189 13.21 -16.51 0.99
CA LEU A 189 14.20 -17.58 0.91
C LEU A 189 13.54 -18.96 0.92
N VAL A 190 12.64 -19.21 1.86
CA VAL A 190 11.92 -20.48 1.96
C VAL A 190 11.09 -20.74 0.70
N VAL A 191 10.38 -19.73 0.19
CA VAL A 191 9.61 -19.86 -1.05
C VAL A 191 10.52 -20.14 -2.23
N GLY A 192 11.62 -19.42 -2.40
CA GLY A 192 12.57 -19.60 -3.50
C GLY A 192 13.21 -20.99 -3.50
N LEU A 193 13.64 -21.49 -2.33
CA LEU A 193 14.19 -22.84 -2.19
C LEU A 193 13.14 -23.91 -2.53
N ASN A 194 11.92 -23.78 -2.05
CA ASN A 194 10.85 -24.74 -2.36
C ASN A 194 10.41 -24.71 -3.84
N ARG A 195 10.55 -23.56 -4.50
CA ARG A 195 10.25 -23.41 -5.94
C ARG A 195 11.43 -23.81 -6.84
N GLY A 196 12.57 -24.17 -6.27
CA GLY A 196 13.78 -24.52 -7.01
C GLY A 196 14.40 -23.34 -7.77
N TRP A 197 14.29 -22.13 -7.27
CA TRP A 197 14.92 -20.96 -7.88
C TRP A 197 16.42 -21.12 -7.98
N SER A 198 16.99 -20.72 -9.11
CA SER A 198 18.44 -20.59 -9.28
C SER A 198 19.00 -19.54 -8.30
N VAL A 199 20.30 -19.54 -8.09
CA VAL A 199 20.97 -18.55 -7.22
C VAL A 199 20.67 -17.12 -7.68
N ALA A 200 20.65 -16.87 -9.00
CA ALA A 200 20.35 -15.55 -9.54
C ALA A 200 18.91 -15.11 -9.25
N GLU A 201 17.93 -15.98 -9.47
CA GLU A 201 16.52 -15.72 -9.16
C GLU A 201 16.30 -15.50 -7.66
N LEU A 202 17.00 -16.28 -6.83
CA LEU A 202 16.93 -16.13 -5.37
C LEU A 202 17.46 -14.77 -4.92
N LEU A 203 18.60 -14.34 -5.45
CA LEU A 203 19.18 -13.03 -5.14
C LEU A 203 18.28 -11.89 -5.61
N LEU A 204 17.72 -11.98 -6.82
CA LEU A 204 16.76 -11.00 -7.34
C LEU A 204 15.47 -10.98 -6.50
N GLY A 205 14.96 -12.15 -6.11
CA GLY A 205 13.79 -12.27 -5.25
C GLY A 205 14.02 -11.64 -3.86
N LEU A 206 15.15 -11.91 -3.24
CA LEU A 206 15.52 -11.32 -1.95
C LEU A 206 15.67 -9.79 -2.05
N LEU A 207 16.35 -9.30 -3.09
CA LEU A 207 16.48 -7.86 -3.33
C LEU A 207 15.11 -7.20 -3.56
N GLY A 208 14.27 -7.80 -4.40
CA GLY A 208 12.92 -7.34 -4.67
C GLY A 208 12.07 -7.29 -3.39
N ALA A 209 12.10 -8.35 -2.58
CA ALA A 209 11.40 -8.40 -1.30
C ALA A 209 11.88 -7.31 -0.34
N ALA A 210 13.20 -7.07 -0.27
CA ALA A 210 13.76 -6.00 0.55
C ALA A 210 13.23 -4.62 0.13
N ILE A 211 13.24 -4.32 -1.17
CA ILE A 211 12.74 -3.06 -1.72
C ILE A 211 11.24 -2.90 -1.39
N VAL A 212 10.42 -3.92 -1.66
CA VAL A 212 8.98 -3.89 -1.41
C VAL A 212 8.66 -3.63 0.06
N VAL A 213 9.36 -4.31 0.98
CA VAL A 213 9.20 -4.12 2.43
C VAL A 213 9.59 -2.71 2.85
N LEU A 214 10.72 -2.19 2.39
CA LEU A 214 11.14 -0.83 2.75
C LEU A 214 10.15 0.21 2.25
N VAL A 215 9.63 0.05 1.04
CA VAL A 215 8.65 0.97 0.47
C VAL A 215 7.27 0.81 1.12
N SER A 216 6.87 -0.39 1.57
CA SER A 216 5.64 -0.57 2.36
C SER A 216 5.68 0.25 3.66
N VAL A 217 6.83 0.30 4.32
CA VAL A 217 7.03 1.16 5.51
C VAL A 217 6.87 2.64 5.16
N VAL A 218 7.37 3.08 3.98
CA VAL A 218 7.19 4.45 3.50
C VAL A 218 5.71 4.74 3.21
N GLY A 219 4.95 3.77 2.68
CA GLY A 219 3.51 3.90 2.44
C GLY A 219 2.75 4.27 3.70
N ASP A 220 2.88 3.45 4.76
CA ASP A 220 2.26 3.73 6.07
C ASP A 220 2.77 5.06 6.68
N LEU A 221 4.07 5.34 6.61
CA LEU A 221 4.59 6.62 7.10
C LEU A 221 4.03 7.81 6.32
N THR A 222 3.84 7.68 5.02
CA THR A 222 3.26 8.74 4.18
C THR A 222 1.83 9.03 4.62
N GLU A 223 0.96 8.02 4.73
CA GLU A 223 -0.39 8.24 5.23
C GLU A 223 -0.39 8.81 6.66
N SER A 224 0.44 8.26 7.54
CA SER A 224 0.61 8.76 8.90
C SER A 224 1.02 10.24 8.92
N MET A 225 1.92 10.69 8.04
CA MET A 225 2.33 12.09 7.90
C MET A 225 1.15 13.00 7.54
N PHE A 226 0.29 12.59 6.58
CA PHE A 226 -0.91 13.35 6.24
C PHE A 226 -1.93 13.38 7.38
N LYS A 227 -2.11 12.27 8.11
CA LYS A 227 -2.96 12.22 9.33
C LYS A 227 -2.47 13.21 10.39
N ARG A 228 -1.16 13.28 10.65
CA ARG A 228 -0.59 14.27 11.61
C ARG A 228 -0.86 15.70 11.17
N ARG A 229 -0.65 16.02 9.90
CA ARG A 229 -0.94 17.36 9.36
C ARG A 229 -2.41 17.74 9.49
N SER A 230 -3.31 16.79 9.35
CA SER A 230 -4.76 17.00 9.47
C SER A 230 -5.27 16.93 10.92
N GLY A 231 -4.39 16.71 11.90
CA GLY A 231 -4.76 16.64 13.32
C GLY A 231 -5.58 15.40 13.69
N ILE A 232 -5.58 14.35 12.86
CA ILE A 232 -6.35 13.13 13.09
C ILE A 232 -5.40 11.92 13.22
N LYS A 233 -5.94 10.83 13.77
CA LYS A 233 -5.19 9.58 13.94
C LYS A 233 -5.62 8.52 12.91
N ASP A 234 -6.91 8.39 12.67
CA ASP A 234 -7.49 7.42 11.76
C ASP A 234 -8.15 8.17 10.59
N SER A 235 -8.06 7.64 9.37
CA SER A 235 -8.58 8.28 8.16
C SER A 235 -10.11 8.46 8.22
N SER A 236 -10.81 7.48 8.82
CA SER A 236 -12.24 7.53 9.11
C SER A 236 -12.64 6.59 10.25
N ASN A 237 -13.95 6.44 10.49
CA ASN A 237 -14.54 5.45 11.37
C ASN A 237 -15.39 4.43 10.59
N LEU A 238 -15.09 4.23 9.29
CA LEU A 238 -15.88 3.36 8.42
C LEU A 238 -15.83 1.90 8.86
N LEU A 239 -14.68 1.46 9.40
CA LEU A 239 -14.47 0.11 9.90
C LEU A 239 -14.45 0.10 11.43
N PRO A 240 -15.55 -0.29 12.12
CA PRO A 240 -15.66 -0.21 13.56
C PRO A 240 -14.49 -0.92 14.28
N GLY A 241 -13.74 -0.16 15.08
CA GLY A 241 -12.56 -0.64 15.81
C GLY A 241 -11.28 -0.78 14.97
N HIS A 242 -11.34 -0.53 13.64
CA HIS A 242 -10.22 -0.64 12.70
C HIS A 242 -9.84 0.67 11.99
N GLY A 243 -10.60 1.76 12.20
CA GLY A 243 -10.35 3.02 11.50
C GLY A 243 -11.01 3.05 10.12
N GLY A 244 -10.32 3.59 9.13
CA GLY A 244 -10.78 3.63 7.75
C GLY A 244 -10.27 2.48 6.90
N VAL A 245 -10.74 2.43 5.66
CA VAL A 245 -10.26 1.52 4.60
C VAL A 245 -8.81 1.86 4.25
N LEU A 246 -8.51 3.16 4.14
CA LEU A 246 -7.17 3.65 3.82
C LEU A 246 -6.14 3.19 4.87
N ASP A 247 -6.50 3.25 6.18
CA ASP A 247 -5.67 2.75 7.29
C ASP A 247 -5.35 1.23 7.20
N ARG A 248 -6.01 0.48 6.31
CA ARG A 248 -5.79 -0.97 6.11
C ARG A 248 -5.00 -1.28 4.85
N ILE A 249 -4.89 -0.33 3.94
CA ILE A 249 -4.20 -0.51 2.66
C ILE A 249 -2.99 0.42 2.50
N ASP A 250 -2.68 1.26 3.48
CA ASP A 250 -1.63 2.28 3.44
C ASP A 250 -0.26 1.73 2.97
N SER A 251 0.22 0.66 3.59
CA SER A 251 1.44 -0.04 3.19
C SER A 251 1.33 -0.67 1.79
N LEU A 252 0.16 -1.20 1.46
CA LEU A 252 -0.09 -1.85 0.16
C LEU A 252 -0.12 -0.85 -0.99
N THR A 253 -0.54 0.41 -0.74
CA THR A 253 -0.54 1.45 -1.78
C THR A 253 0.84 1.72 -2.37
N ALA A 254 1.88 1.51 -1.59
CA ALA A 254 3.27 1.63 -2.02
C ALA A 254 3.86 0.30 -2.50
N ALA A 255 3.58 -0.78 -1.78
CA ALA A 255 4.14 -2.10 -2.06
C ALA A 255 3.70 -2.66 -3.42
N ILE A 256 2.39 -2.57 -3.72
CA ILE A 256 1.79 -3.19 -4.91
C ILE A 256 2.35 -2.65 -6.22
N PRO A 257 2.33 -1.32 -6.49
CA PRO A 257 2.84 -0.81 -7.76
C PRO A 257 4.33 -1.09 -7.94
N LEU A 258 5.10 -1.01 -6.85
CA LEU A 258 6.53 -1.29 -6.91
C LEU A 258 6.83 -2.77 -7.15
N PHE A 259 6.08 -3.67 -6.50
CA PHE A 259 6.18 -5.11 -6.74
C PHE A 259 5.87 -5.45 -8.21
N ALA A 260 4.80 -4.87 -8.78
CA ALA A 260 4.46 -5.06 -10.18
C ALA A 260 5.57 -4.57 -11.12
N VAL A 261 6.16 -3.39 -10.86
CA VAL A 261 7.29 -2.86 -11.64
C VAL A 261 8.53 -3.75 -11.54
N LEU A 262 8.86 -4.25 -10.36
CA LEU A 262 10.02 -5.12 -10.16
C LEU A 262 9.87 -6.45 -10.89
N LEU A 263 8.68 -7.06 -10.84
CA LEU A 263 8.40 -8.30 -11.58
C LEU A 263 8.44 -8.07 -13.10
N TRP A 264 7.89 -6.94 -13.57
CA TRP A 264 7.94 -6.59 -14.98
C TRP A 264 9.38 -6.38 -15.46
N ALA A 265 10.20 -5.63 -14.70
CA ALA A 265 11.61 -5.39 -15.01
C ALA A 265 12.45 -6.67 -14.99
N ALA A 266 12.10 -7.64 -14.14
CA ALA A 266 12.74 -8.95 -14.08
C ALA A 266 12.21 -9.97 -15.10
N ASN A 267 11.23 -9.58 -15.92
CA ASN A 267 10.48 -10.47 -16.85
C ASN A 267 9.78 -11.66 -16.16
N TRP A 268 9.52 -11.58 -14.87
CA TRP A 268 8.86 -12.65 -14.10
C TRP A 268 7.34 -12.69 -14.28
N GLY A 269 6.73 -11.64 -14.81
CA GLY A 269 5.30 -11.57 -15.08
C GLY A 269 4.89 -11.97 -16.50
N VAL A 270 5.84 -12.27 -17.36
CA VAL A 270 5.62 -12.52 -18.80
C VAL A 270 5.87 -14.00 -19.18
N MET A 271 6.40 -14.81 -18.25
CA MET A 271 6.57 -16.25 -18.40
C MET A 271 5.34 -17.00 -17.80
#